data_fed1c177293945e17b61213b6e36a717
#
_entry.id   fed1c177293945e17b61213b6e36a717
#
_cell.length_a   1.000
_cell.length_b   1.000
_cell.length_c   1.000
_cell.angle_alpha   90.00
_cell.angle_beta   90.00
_cell.angle_gamma   90.00
#
_symmetry.space_group_name_H-M   'P 1'
#
loop_
_entity.id
_entity.type
_entity.pdbx_description
1 polymer ?
#
loop_
_entity_poly.entity_id
_entity_poly.type
_entity_poly.pdbx_seq_one_letter_code
_entity_poly.pdbx_strand_id
1 'polypeptide(L)'
;VLARVTPLRYVFLTGHHMLFMATLITIVMASASMPTPIVIGLGSLLLGTLMVSLPALAHPFTRKVTGGENIAIGHFGTSGYIASAATGRLVDPHGRSRSTEEIKVPEGLRFLRDSMVATALSMVLMYVIMAIVFLARRGRTVAFTAFPDGATGIGNYIMSSVTEGLEFGIAVAVILFGVRTILGELIPAFQGIAKKVVPGAVPALDCPIVFPYAQN
;
A
#
# COMPACT_ATOMS: atom_id res chain seq x y z
N VAL A 1 -17.61 14.56 5.59
CA VAL A 1 -18.83 14.66 6.43
C VAL A 1 -18.59 13.98 7.77
N LEU A 2 -18.25 12.69 7.82
CA LEU A 2 -18.08 11.93 9.08
C LEU A 2 -17.05 12.56 10.02
N ALA A 3 -15.88 12.98 9.52
CA ALA A 3 -14.85 13.64 10.31
C ALA A 3 -15.29 14.98 10.94
N ARG A 4 -16.40 15.58 10.46
CA ARG A 4 -16.98 16.81 11.00
C ARG A 4 -18.01 16.55 12.08
N VAL A 5 -18.76 15.46 11.97
CA VAL A 5 -19.88 15.12 12.87
C VAL A 5 -19.50 14.12 13.96
N THR A 6 -18.30 13.54 13.88
CA THR A 6 -17.77 12.62 14.89
C THR A 6 -16.54 13.24 15.59
N PRO A 7 -16.16 12.75 16.77
CA PRO A 7 -14.91 13.14 17.41
C PRO A 7 -13.66 12.66 16.65
N LEU A 8 -13.81 11.75 15.68
CA LEU A 8 -12.74 11.19 14.88
C LEU A 8 -12.39 12.15 13.73
N ARG A 9 -11.47 13.08 13.97
CA ARG A 9 -11.09 14.15 13.03
C ARG A 9 -10.02 13.73 12.02
N TYR A 10 -10.07 12.49 11.58
CA TYR A 10 -9.12 11.96 10.58
C TYR A 10 -9.63 12.21 9.18
N VAL A 11 -8.75 12.70 8.32
CA VAL A 11 -9.08 12.97 6.92
C VAL A 11 -8.16 12.16 6.03
N PHE A 12 -8.76 11.18 5.38
CA PHE A 12 -8.08 10.24 4.50
C PHE A 12 -7.70 10.91 3.18
N LEU A 13 -6.40 10.94 2.85
CA LEU A 13 -5.87 11.67 1.70
C LEU A 13 -5.30 10.77 0.60
N THR A 14 -5.39 9.46 0.76
CA THR A 14 -4.86 8.49 -0.19
C THR A 14 -5.88 8.19 -1.27
N GLY A 15 -5.93 9.02 -2.31
CA GLY A 15 -6.98 9.00 -3.34
C GLY A 15 -7.05 7.69 -4.15
N HIS A 16 -5.91 7.11 -4.50
CA HIS A 16 -5.86 5.84 -5.24
C HIS A 16 -6.44 4.67 -4.43
N HIS A 17 -6.18 4.61 -3.13
CA HIS A 17 -6.80 3.62 -2.26
C HIS A 17 -8.31 3.81 -2.13
N MET A 18 -8.77 5.07 -2.06
CA MET A 18 -10.21 5.36 -2.04
C MET A 18 -10.90 4.87 -3.30
N LEU A 19 -10.32 5.15 -4.46
CA LEU A 19 -10.88 4.73 -5.74
C LEU A 19 -10.93 3.21 -5.84
N PHE A 20 -9.83 2.53 -5.51
CA PHE A 20 -9.74 1.07 -5.52
C PHE A 20 -10.82 0.44 -4.61
N MET A 21 -10.93 0.90 -3.37
CA MET A 21 -11.91 0.33 -2.43
C MET A 21 -13.35 0.68 -2.78
N ALA A 22 -13.60 1.89 -3.30
CA ALA A 22 -14.92 2.25 -3.81
C ALA A 22 -15.35 1.31 -4.96
N THR A 23 -14.44 1.07 -5.90
CA THR A 23 -14.68 0.16 -7.03
C THR A 23 -14.89 -1.28 -6.54
N LEU A 24 -14.04 -1.76 -5.63
CA LEU A 24 -14.17 -3.11 -5.06
C LEU A 24 -15.51 -3.31 -4.34
N ILE A 25 -15.88 -2.40 -3.44
CA ILE A 25 -17.16 -2.44 -2.71
C ILE A 25 -18.33 -2.42 -3.70
N THR A 26 -18.29 -1.55 -4.70
CA THR A 26 -19.33 -1.44 -5.72
C THR A 26 -19.47 -2.74 -6.52
N ILE A 27 -18.36 -3.33 -6.97
CA ILE A 27 -18.38 -4.59 -7.73
C ILE A 27 -18.92 -5.72 -6.88
N VAL A 28 -18.47 -5.88 -5.63
CA VAL A 28 -18.94 -6.93 -4.73
C VAL A 28 -20.43 -6.81 -4.46
N MET A 29 -20.92 -5.61 -4.16
CA MET A 29 -22.34 -5.39 -3.89
C MET A 29 -23.21 -5.55 -5.16
N ALA A 30 -22.73 -5.10 -6.30
CA ALA A 30 -23.41 -5.29 -7.59
C ALA A 30 -23.47 -6.77 -8.01
N SER A 31 -22.40 -7.53 -7.80
CA SER A 31 -22.37 -8.98 -8.08
C SER A 31 -23.29 -9.77 -7.15
N ALA A 32 -23.59 -9.23 -5.97
CA ALA A 32 -24.63 -9.76 -5.08
C ALA A 32 -26.05 -9.33 -5.48
N SER A 33 -26.23 -8.76 -6.67
CA SER A 33 -27.51 -8.30 -7.22
C SER A 33 -28.24 -7.25 -6.35
N MET A 34 -27.47 -6.44 -5.61
CA MET A 34 -28.06 -5.36 -4.80
C MET A 34 -28.57 -4.21 -5.70
N PRO A 35 -29.73 -3.61 -5.39
CA PRO A 35 -30.22 -2.45 -6.12
C PRO A 35 -29.26 -1.26 -6.07
N THR A 36 -29.11 -0.54 -7.17
CA THR A 36 -28.18 0.60 -7.30
C THR A 36 -28.25 1.62 -6.17
N PRO A 37 -29.44 2.06 -5.69
CA PRO A 37 -29.49 3.00 -4.57
C PRO A 37 -28.90 2.44 -3.28
N ILE A 38 -29.04 1.14 -3.04
CA ILE A 38 -28.46 0.46 -1.86
C ILE A 38 -26.93 0.38 -2.02
N VAL A 39 -26.44 0.02 -3.21
CA VAL A 39 -24.99 0.00 -3.52
C VAL A 39 -24.37 1.36 -3.25
N ILE A 40 -24.99 2.44 -3.73
CA ILE A 40 -24.50 3.81 -3.51
C ILE A 40 -24.57 4.18 -2.03
N GLY A 41 -25.72 4.02 -1.38
CA GLY A 41 -25.92 4.44 0.01
C GLY A 41 -25.06 3.66 1.00
N LEU A 42 -25.18 2.34 0.98
CA LEU A 42 -24.45 1.47 1.90
C LEU A 42 -22.95 1.44 1.58
N GLY A 43 -22.59 1.42 0.30
CA GLY A 43 -21.19 1.48 -0.13
C GLY A 43 -20.49 2.77 0.31
N SER A 44 -21.16 3.92 0.15
CA SER A 44 -20.63 5.21 0.62
C SER A 44 -20.52 5.28 2.14
N LEU A 45 -21.49 4.74 2.86
CA LEU A 45 -21.47 4.68 4.33
C LEU A 45 -20.33 3.80 4.82
N LEU A 46 -20.18 2.61 4.24
CA LEU A 46 -19.11 1.66 4.59
C LEU A 46 -17.73 2.25 4.30
N LEU A 47 -17.53 2.77 3.09
CA LEU A 47 -16.27 3.39 2.70
C LEU A 47 -15.93 4.57 3.61
N GLY A 48 -16.87 5.48 3.82
CA GLY A 48 -16.68 6.64 4.69
C GLY A 48 -16.37 6.27 6.14
N THR A 49 -16.98 5.22 6.66
CA THR A 49 -16.70 4.69 8.00
C THR A 49 -15.27 4.13 8.08
N LEU A 50 -14.86 3.34 7.09
CA LEU A 50 -13.50 2.80 7.02
C LEU A 50 -12.44 3.91 6.93
N MET A 51 -12.69 4.94 6.10
CA MET A 51 -11.78 6.06 5.91
C MET A 51 -11.55 6.89 7.18
N VAL A 52 -12.46 6.89 8.12
CA VAL A 52 -12.33 7.62 9.40
C VAL A 52 -11.81 6.69 10.50
N SER A 53 -12.31 5.46 10.57
CA SER A 53 -12.00 4.54 11.66
C SER A 53 -10.61 3.91 11.54
N LEU A 54 -10.16 3.53 10.33
CA LEU A 54 -8.86 2.91 10.14
C LEU A 54 -7.69 3.81 10.56
N PRO A 55 -7.61 5.09 10.13
CA PRO A 55 -6.59 6.00 10.64
C PRO A 55 -6.67 6.21 12.15
N ALA A 56 -7.88 6.27 12.71
CA ALA A 56 -8.07 6.42 14.15
C ALA A 56 -7.50 5.24 14.94
N LEU A 57 -7.72 4.02 14.46
CA LEU A 57 -7.19 2.80 15.08
C LEU A 57 -5.65 2.72 14.99
N ALA A 58 -5.06 3.18 13.87
CA ALA A 58 -3.61 3.19 13.68
C ALA A 58 -2.90 4.33 14.42
N HIS A 59 -3.57 5.44 14.67
CA HIS A 59 -2.95 6.66 15.19
C HIS A 59 -2.17 6.49 16.50
N PRO A 60 -2.59 5.70 17.48
CA PRO A 60 -1.80 5.45 18.68
C PRO A 60 -0.43 4.82 18.40
N PHE A 61 -0.36 3.97 17.37
CA PHE A 61 0.90 3.35 16.93
C PHE A 61 1.72 4.34 16.11
N THR A 62 1.10 5.04 15.17
CA THR A 62 1.74 6.05 14.33
C THR A 62 2.39 7.15 15.17
N ARG A 63 1.69 7.66 16.19
CA ARG A 63 2.25 8.67 17.10
C ARG A 63 3.50 8.20 17.85
N LYS A 64 3.58 6.93 18.19
CA LYS A 64 4.78 6.37 18.84
C LYS A 64 5.96 6.33 17.88
N VAL A 65 5.72 5.91 16.63
CA VAL A 65 6.76 5.85 15.59
C VAL A 65 7.24 7.24 15.20
N THR A 66 6.34 8.21 15.08
CA THR A 66 6.66 9.58 14.63
C THR A 66 7.12 10.51 15.75
N GLY A 67 7.30 10.03 16.97
CA GLY A 67 7.69 10.88 18.10
C GLY A 67 6.63 11.89 18.52
N GLY A 68 5.35 11.64 18.20
CA GLY A 68 4.24 12.49 18.62
C GLY A 68 3.67 13.42 17.53
N GLU A 69 4.16 13.33 16.31
CA GLU A 69 3.65 14.11 15.18
C GLU A 69 2.14 13.86 14.94
N ASN A 70 1.45 14.91 14.52
CA ASN A 70 0.00 14.87 14.30
C ASN A 70 -0.34 14.42 12.87
N ILE A 71 0.17 13.26 12.51
CA ILE A 71 -0.08 12.58 11.23
C ILE A 71 -0.62 11.17 11.49
N ALA A 72 -1.43 10.64 10.59
CA ALA A 72 -1.98 9.30 10.67
C ALA A 72 -1.74 8.55 9.35
N ILE A 73 -1.88 7.23 9.39
CA ILE A 73 -1.81 6.38 8.20
C ILE A 73 -3.22 6.25 7.61
N GLY A 74 -3.38 6.68 6.35
CA GLY A 74 -4.58 6.52 5.54
C GLY A 74 -4.45 5.36 4.57
N HIS A 75 -4.53 4.13 5.07
CA HIS A 75 -4.35 2.92 4.27
C HIS A 75 -5.35 1.85 4.71
N PHE A 76 -5.92 1.08 3.76
CA PHE A 76 -6.88 0.01 4.09
C PHE A 76 -6.21 -1.24 4.68
N GLY A 77 -4.89 -1.40 4.51
CA GLY A 77 -4.08 -2.41 5.18
C GLY A 77 -3.73 -2.10 6.65
N THR A 78 -4.37 -1.11 7.26
CA THR A 78 -4.12 -0.64 8.63
C THR A 78 -4.19 -1.76 9.67
N SER A 79 -5.10 -2.72 9.51
CA SER A 79 -5.17 -3.90 10.40
C SER A 79 -3.87 -4.71 10.40
N GLY A 80 -3.23 -4.84 9.24
CA GLY A 80 -1.91 -5.49 9.13
C GLY A 80 -0.82 -4.72 9.87
N TYR A 81 -0.80 -3.39 9.75
CA TYR A 81 0.15 -2.54 10.49
C TYR A 81 -0.03 -2.65 12.01
N ILE A 82 -1.29 -2.65 12.47
CA ILE A 82 -1.60 -2.82 13.89
C ILE A 82 -1.16 -4.20 14.38
N ALA A 83 -1.46 -5.25 13.62
CA ALA A 83 -1.04 -6.61 13.95
C ALA A 83 0.49 -6.74 13.99
N SER A 84 1.20 -6.18 12.99
CA SER A 84 2.67 -6.16 12.97
C SER A 84 3.26 -5.39 14.14
N ALA A 85 2.72 -4.22 14.47
CA ALA A 85 3.18 -3.43 15.60
C ALA A 85 2.91 -4.14 16.96
N ALA A 86 1.76 -4.81 17.07
CA ALA A 86 1.45 -5.61 18.25
C ALA A 86 2.38 -6.81 18.40
N THR A 87 2.65 -7.53 17.29
CA THR A 87 3.59 -8.65 17.25
C THR A 87 5.00 -8.19 17.59
N GLY A 88 5.48 -7.10 16.97
CA GLY A 88 6.79 -6.53 17.27
C GLY A 88 6.94 -6.19 18.76
N ARG A 89 5.91 -5.62 19.37
CA ARG A 89 5.92 -5.32 20.82
C ARG A 89 5.92 -6.57 21.69
N LEU A 90 5.32 -7.67 21.25
CA LEU A 90 5.33 -8.95 21.97
C LEU A 90 6.68 -9.65 21.84
N VAL A 91 7.29 -9.61 20.67
CA VAL A 91 8.57 -10.29 20.37
C VAL A 91 9.76 -9.50 20.93
N ASP A 92 9.73 -8.17 20.82
CA ASP A 92 10.79 -7.30 21.33
C ASP A 92 10.21 -6.14 22.17
N PRO A 93 9.75 -6.44 23.40
CA PRO A 93 9.15 -5.44 24.27
C PRO A 93 10.12 -4.32 24.70
N HIS A 94 11.43 -4.55 24.57
CA HIS A 94 12.48 -3.63 25.00
C HIS A 94 13.20 -2.92 23.85
N GLY A 95 12.83 -3.20 22.58
CA GLY A 95 13.45 -2.59 21.41
C GLY A 95 14.95 -2.90 21.26
N ARG A 96 15.35 -4.14 21.56
CA ARG A 96 16.76 -4.58 21.52
C ARG A 96 17.16 -5.22 20.19
N SER A 97 16.20 -5.50 19.32
CA SER A 97 16.48 -6.02 17.98
C SER A 97 17.26 -5.00 17.17
N ARG A 98 18.24 -5.51 16.41
CA ARG A 98 19.02 -4.66 15.51
C ARG A 98 18.17 -4.18 14.33
N SER A 99 18.37 -2.94 13.94
CA SER A 99 17.80 -2.41 12.71
C SER A 99 18.34 -3.15 11.49
N THR A 100 17.50 -3.32 10.48
CA THR A 100 17.95 -3.78 9.15
C THR A 100 18.98 -2.84 8.53
N GLU A 101 19.00 -1.57 8.92
CA GLU A 101 20.00 -0.59 8.49
C GLU A 101 21.39 -0.82 9.10
N GLU A 102 21.44 -1.44 10.28
CA GLU A 102 22.70 -1.81 10.95
C GLU A 102 23.38 -3.05 10.33
N ILE A 103 22.64 -3.78 9.48
CA ILE A 103 23.20 -4.95 8.79
C ILE A 103 24.25 -4.46 7.81
N LYS A 104 25.50 -4.85 8.03
CA LYS A 104 26.61 -4.58 7.10
C LYS A 104 26.42 -5.45 5.86
N VAL A 105 25.80 -4.88 4.84
CA VAL A 105 25.66 -5.54 3.54
C VAL A 105 27.00 -5.45 2.81
N PRO A 106 27.54 -6.55 2.26
CA PRO A 106 28.73 -6.53 1.42
C PRO A 106 28.62 -5.49 0.29
N GLU A 107 29.73 -4.87 -0.10
CA GLU A 107 29.71 -3.78 -1.10
C GLU A 107 29.02 -4.18 -2.41
N GLY A 108 29.20 -5.41 -2.86
CA GLY A 108 28.55 -5.94 -4.05
C GLY A 108 27.03 -6.05 -3.97
N LEU A 109 26.42 -5.97 -2.77
CA LEU A 109 24.97 -6.02 -2.56
C LEU A 109 24.38 -4.68 -2.10
N ARG A 110 25.17 -3.60 -2.10
CA ARG A 110 24.68 -2.26 -1.67
C ARG A 110 23.53 -1.74 -2.52
N PHE A 111 23.44 -2.15 -3.78
CA PHE A 111 22.34 -1.79 -4.67
C PHE A 111 20.97 -2.30 -4.17
N LEU A 112 20.94 -3.36 -3.36
CA LEU A 112 19.70 -3.86 -2.74
C LEU A 112 19.14 -2.92 -1.65
N ARG A 113 19.91 -1.92 -1.22
CA ARG A 113 19.41 -0.88 -0.32
C ARG A 113 18.57 0.18 -1.04
N ASP A 114 18.69 0.27 -2.36
CA ASP A 114 17.82 1.12 -3.16
C ASP A 114 16.42 0.49 -3.22
N SER A 115 15.42 1.22 -2.76
CA SER A 115 14.04 0.71 -2.66
C SER A 115 13.44 0.39 -4.04
N MET A 116 13.83 1.11 -5.09
CA MET A 116 13.34 0.86 -6.45
C MET A 116 13.94 -0.42 -7.00
N VAL A 117 15.25 -0.61 -6.81
CA VAL A 117 15.96 -1.82 -7.23
C VAL A 117 15.44 -3.04 -6.46
N ALA A 118 15.30 -2.92 -5.14
CA ALA A 118 14.77 -3.99 -4.31
C ALA A 118 13.34 -4.39 -4.72
N THR A 119 12.48 -3.40 -5.02
CA THR A 119 11.12 -3.67 -5.50
C THR A 119 11.14 -4.36 -6.86
N ALA A 120 11.91 -3.87 -7.82
CA ALA A 120 12.00 -4.47 -9.15
C ALA A 120 12.50 -5.92 -9.07
N LEU A 121 13.57 -6.18 -8.31
CA LEU A 121 14.09 -7.55 -8.14
C LEU A 121 13.11 -8.47 -7.42
N SER A 122 12.41 -7.97 -6.41
CA SER A 122 11.38 -8.75 -5.71
C SER A 122 10.23 -9.12 -6.65
N MET A 123 9.82 -8.20 -7.53
CA MET A 123 8.79 -8.48 -8.53
C MET A 123 9.27 -9.49 -9.57
N VAL A 124 10.47 -9.33 -10.12
CA VAL A 124 11.08 -10.31 -11.03
C VAL A 124 11.10 -11.71 -10.39
N LEU A 125 11.58 -11.80 -9.14
CA LEU A 125 11.64 -13.07 -8.42
C LEU A 125 10.24 -13.68 -8.27
N MET A 126 9.24 -12.88 -7.89
CA MET A 126 7.87 -13.35 -7.72
C MET A 126 7.26 -13.83 -9.05
N TYR A 127 7.41 -13.05 -10.13
CA TYR A 127 6.91 -13.42 -11.44
C TYR A 127 7.56 -14.72 -11.95
N VAL A 128 8.86 -14.86 -11.80
CA VAL A 128 9.58 -16.09 -12.20
C VAL A 128 9.12 -17.31 -11.38
N ILE A 129 8.99 -17.17 -10.05
CA ILE A 129 8.47 -18.25 -9.20
C ILE A 129 7.05 -18.65 -9.63
N MET A 130 6.18 -17.66 -9.83
CA MET A 130 4.79 -17.91 -10.26
C MET A 130 4.74 -18.55 -11.65
N ALA A 131 5.59 -18.12 -12.58
CA ALA A 131 5.71 -18.71 -13.91
C ALA A 131 6.14 -20.17 -13.84
N ILE A 132 7.14 -20.49 -13.03
CA ILE A 132 7.62 -21.87 -12.82
C ILE A 132 6.49 -22.74 -12.23
N VAL A 133 5.81 -22.25 -11.19
CA VAL A 133 4.68 -22.95 -10.56
C VAL A 133 3.54 -23.15 -11.55
N PHE A 134 3.20 -22.14 -12.35
CA PHE A 134 2.15 -22.23 -13.37
C PHE A 134 2.51 -23.22 -14.47
N LEU A 135 3.75 -23.18 -14.96
CA LEU A 135 4.28 -24.13 -15.94
C LEU A 135 4.21 -25.58 -15.41
N ALA A 136 4.60 -25.80 -14.16
CA ALA A 136 4.57 -27.10 -13.53
C ALA A 136 3.15 -27.65 -13.33
N ARG A 137 2.18 -26.77 -13.02
CA ARG A 137 0.79 -27.16 -12.77
C ARG A 137 -0.07 -27.30 -14.03
N ARG A 138 0.14 -26.46 -15.04
CA ARG A 138 -0.73 -26.38 -16.22
C ARG A 138 -0.09 -26.94 -17.49
N GLY A 139 1.21 -27.23 -17.45
CA GLY A 139 1.97 -27.72 -18.60
C GLY A 139 2.29 -26.63 -19.63
N ARG A 140 3.14 -26.97 -20.59
CA ARG A 140 3.69 -26.02 -21.58
C ARG A 140 2.62 -25.36 -22.44
N THR A 141 1.63 -26.14 -22.90
CA THR A 141 0.61 -25.67 -23.85
C THR A 141 -0.18 -24.49 -23.27
N VAL A 142 -0.58 -24.58 -22.00
CA VAL A 142 -1.36 -23.52 -21.35
C VAL A 142 -0.43 -22.41 -20.84
N ALA A 143 0.73 -22.75 -20.29
CA ALA A 143 1.65 -21.75 -19.76
C ALA A 143 2.17 -20.80 -20.85
N PHE A 144 2.47 -21.33 -22.03
CA PHE A 144 3.02 -20.50 -23.13
C PHE A 144 2.02 -19.53 -23.74
N THR A 145 0.71 -19.72 -23.51
CA THR A 145 -0.32 -18.75 -23.93
C THR A 145 -0.66 -17.73 -22.85
N ALA A 146 0.03 -17.72 -21.72
CA ALA A 146 -0.22 -16.77 -20.63
C ALA A 146 0.22 -15.32 -20.95
N PHE A 147 1.16 -15.16 -21.88
CA PHE A 147 1.63 -13.86 -22.34
C PHE A 147 0.97 -13.45 -23.67
N PRO A 148 0.77 -12.15 -23.93
CA PRO A 148 0.07 -11.68 -25.13
C PRO A 148 0.65 -12.23 -26.44
N ASP A 149 1.97 -12.27 -26.56
CA ASP A 149 2.67 -12.76 -27.76
C ASP A 149 2.92 -14.28 -27.76
N GLY A 150 2.48 -14.95 -26.69
CA GLY A 150 2.81 -16.35 -26.46
C GLY A 150 4.29 -16.59 -26.13
N ALA A 151 4.64 -17.83 -25.87
CA ALA A 151 6.03 -18.23 -25.68
C ALA A 151 6.41 -19.36 -26.63
N THR A 152 7.55 -19.24 -27.30
CA THR A 152 8.06 -20.26 -28.27
C THR A 152 8.85 -21.37 -27.59
N GLY A 153 9.27 -21.16 -26.33
CA GLY A 153 10.05 -22.12 -25.56
C GLY A 153 10.18 -21.71 -24.09
N ILE A 154 10.77 -22.61 -23.29
CA ILE A 154 10.94 -22.36 -21.84
C ILE A 154 11.81 -21.11 -21.56
N GLY A 155 12.90 -20.94 -22.31
CA GLY A 155 13.76 -19.78 -22.15
C GLY A 155 13.04 -18.45 -22.45
N ASN A 156 12.28 -18.43 -23.54
CA ASN A 156 11.46 -17.27 -23.90
C ASN A 156 10.36 -17.02 -22.84
N TYR A 157 9.70 -18.05 -22.35
CA TYR A 157 8.67 -17.97 -21.30
C TYR A 157 9.24 -17.36 -20.00
N ILE A 158 10.42 -17.82 -19.57
CA ILE A 158 11.08 -17.26 -18.37
C ILE A 158 11.51 -15.80 -18.60
N MET A 159 12.05 -15.49 -19.80
CA MET A 159 12.45 -14.12 -20.13
C MET A 159 11.25 -13.18 -20.16
N SER A 160 10.10 -13.60 -20.72
CA SER A 160 8.86 -12.82 -20.66
C SER A 160 8.44 -12.56 -19.21
N SER A 161 8.56 -13.56 -18.34
CA SER A 161 8.26 -13.39 -16.90
C SER A 161 9.19 -12.38 -16.22
N VAL A 162 10.47 -12.36 -16.60
CA VAL A 162 11.44 -11.36 -16.10
C VAL A 162 11.06 -9.96 -16.59
N THR A 163 10.71 -9.83 -17.86
CA THR A 163 10.28 -8.55 -18.46
C THR A 163 9.05 -8.00 -17.76
N GLU A 164 8.01 -8.80 -17.61
CA GLU A 164 6.78 -8.41 -16.87
C GLU A 164 7.08 -7.99 -15.42
N GLY A 165 7.97 -8.71 -14.74
CA GLY A 165 8.39 -8.36 -13.38
C GLY A 165 9.13 -7.02 -13.33
N LEU A 166 9.97 -6.72 -14.31
CA LEU A 166 10.67 -5.43 -14.42
C LEU A 166 9.69 -4.29 -14.78
N GLU A 167 8.78 -4.51 -15.72
CA GLU A 167 7.75 -3.54 -16.10
C GLU A 167 6.85 -3.19 -14.92
N PHE A 168 6.44 -4.18 -14.14
CA PHE A 168 5.71 -3.95 -12.90
C PHE A 168 6.52 -3.13 -11.91
N GLY A 169 7.81 -3.45 -11.73
CA GLY A 169 8.71 -2.70 -10.86
C GLY A 169 8.84 -1.23 -11.29
N ILE A 170 8.97 -0.97 -12.58
CA ILE A 170 9.01 0.39 -13.15
C ILE A 170 7.67 1.10 -12.91
N ALA A 171 6.56 0.44 -13.18
CA ALA A 171 5.22 1.02 -12.95
C ALA A 171 5.02 1.43 -11.49
N VAL A 172 5.41 0.60 -10.54
CA VAL A 172 5.37 0.92 -9.09
C VAL A 172 6.26 2.12 -8.79
N ALA A 173 7.48 2.18 -9.33
CA ALA A 173 8.40 3.29 -9.13
C ALA A 173 7.82 4.62 -9.64
N VAL A 174 7.22 4.61 -10.84
CA VAL A 174 6.57 5.80 -11.44
C VAL A 174 5.38 6.25 -10.60
N ILE A 175 4.54 5.32 -10.14
CA ILE A 175 3.41 5.62 -9.28
C ILE A 175 3.89 6.24 -7.95
N LEU A 176 4.88 5.64 -7.30
CA LEU A 176 5.41 6.16 -6.03
C LEU A 176 6.03 7.54 -6.19
N PHE A 177 6.76 7.79 -7.28
CA PHE A 177 7.30 9.10 -7.60
C PHE A 177 6.18 10.14 -7.81
N GLY A 178 5.18 9.79 -8.64
CA GLY A 178 4.01 10.65 -8.89
C GLY A 178 3.24 10.96 -7.61
N VAL A 179 2.98 9.96 -6.77
CA VAL A 179 2.30 10.15 -5.48
C VAL A 179 3.10 11.08 -4.56
N ARG A 180 4.42 10.92 -4.45
CA ARG A 180 5.27 11.81 -3.64
C ARG A 180 5.22 13.25 -4.11
N THR A 181 5.25 13.47 -5.43
CA THR A 181 5.16 14.79 -6.04
C THR A 181 3.82 15.45 -5.75
N ILE A 182 2.71 14.73 -5.96
CA ILE A 182 1.36 15.21 -5.68
C ILE A 182 1.19 15.51 -4.18
N LEU A 183 1.66 14.63 -3.30
CA LEU A 183 1.55 14.83 -1.85
C LEU A 183 2.35 16.05 -1.39
N GLY A 184 3.49 16.36 -2.00
CA GLY A 184 4.28 17.55 -1.70
C GLY A 184 3.49 18.85 -1.86
N GLU A 185 2.62 18.92 -2.86
CA GLU A 185 1.77 20.08 -3.14
C GLU A 185 0.40 19.98 -2.43
N LEU A 186 -0.19 18.80 -2.43
CA LEU A 186 -1.54 18.56 -1.91
C LEU A 186 -1.62 18.72 -0.38
N ILE A 187 -0.59 18.29 0.36
CA ILE A 187 -0.60 18.34 1.81
C ILE A 187 -0.70 19.78 2.33
N PRO A 188 0.14 20.75 1.88
CA PRO A 188 0.03 22.13 2.30
C PRO A 188 -1.31 22.78 1.94
N ALA A 189 -1.79 22.54 0.70
CA ALA A 189 -3.08 23.03 0.25
C ALA A 189 -4.23 22.47 1.09
N PHE A 190 -4.17 21.17 1.37
CA PHE A 190 -5.18 20.49 2.19
C PHE A 190 -5.15 20.97 3.63
N GLN A 191 -3.99 21.18 4.23
CA GLN A 191 -3.90 21.72 5.60
C GLN A 191 -4.55 23.11 5.71
N GLY A 192 -4.42 23.94 4.68
CA GLY A 192 -5.09 25.23 4.60
C GLY A 192 -6.63 25.11 4.59
N ILE A 193 -7.16 24.17 3.79
CA ILE A 193 -8.61 23.91 3.68
C ILE A 193 -9.13 23.18 4.93
N ALA A 194 -8.43 22.17 5.40
CA ALA A 194 -8.85 21.34 6.52
C ALA A 194 -8.99 22.15 7.82
N LYS A 195 -8.10 23.09 8.07
CA LYS A 195 -8.18 24.02 9.24
C LYS A 195 -9.50 24.81 9.26
N LYS A 196 -10.04 25.15 8.08
CA LYS A 196 -11.31 25.89 7.97
C LYS A 196 -12.53 24.97 8.03
N VAL A 197 -12.46 23.79 7.45
CA VAL A 197 -13.62 22.86 7.27
C VAL A 197 -13.75 21.90 8.44
N VAL A 198 -12.66 21.38 8.95
CA VAL A 198 -12.60 20.43 10.07
C VAL A 198 -11.51 20.91 11.05
N PRO A 199 -11.85 21.75 12.02
CA PRO A 199 -10.88 22.19 13.02
C PRO A 199 -10.23 21.02 13.76
N GLY A 200 -8.91 21.00 13.83
CA GLY A 200 -8.14 19.91 14.44
C GLY A 200 -8.09 18.63 13.58
N ALA A 201 -8.28 18.74 12.26
CA ALA A 201 -8.13 17.63 11.34
C ALA A 201 -6.71 17.02 11.39
N VAL A 202 -6.66 15.70 11.49
CA VAL A 202 -5.41 14.92 11.38
C VAL A 202 -5.34 14.37 9.95
N PRO A 203 -4.33 14.77 9.17
CA PRO A 203 -4.15 14.21 7.83
C PRO A 203 -3.74 12.75 7.93
N ALA A 204 -4.49 11.89 7.27
CA ALA A 204 -4.20 10.47 7.14
C ALA A 204 -3.62 10.22 5.73
N LEU A 205 -2.33 9.97 5.69
CA LEU A 205 -1.52 9.87 4.48
C LEU A 205 -1.14 8.42 4.21
N ASP A 206 -0.56 8.16 3.05
CA ASP A 206 -0.10 6.81 2.69
C ASP A 206 1.06 6.37 3.59
N CYS A 207 1.24 5.06 3.72
CA CYS A 207 2.24 4.45 4.61
C CYS A 207 3.68 5.00 4.45
N PRO A 208 4.18 5.43 3.28
CA PRO A 208 5.52 5.98 3.16
C PRO A 208 5.79 7.22 4.02
N ILE A 209 4.75 7.90 4.51
CA ILE A 209 4.92 9.09 5.36
C ILE A 209 5.59 8.77 6.70
N VAL A 210 5.49 7.54 7.17
CA VAL A 210 6.12 7.12 8.44
C VAL A 210 7.52 6.55 8.26
N PHE A 211 7.96 6.25 7.03
CA PHE A 211 9.29 5.68 6.77
C PHE A 211 10.47 6.52 7.27
N PRO A 212 10.44 7.87 7.19
CA PRO A 212 11.51 8.68 7.75
C PRO A 212 11.67 8.58 9.27
N TYR A 213 10.60 8.16 9.96
CA TYR A 213 10.56 8.01 11.42
C TYR A 213 10.80 6.56 11.86
N ALA A 214 10.53 5.60 10.98
CA ALA A 214 10.68 4.17 11.23
C ALA A 214 11.94 3.69 10.53
N GLN A 215 13.09 3.86 11.17
CA GLN A 215 14.37 3.38 10.65
C GLN A 215 14.59 1.88 10.87
N ASN A 216 13.59 1.18 11.43
CA ASN A 216 13.64 -0.25 11.74
C ASN A 216 12.41 -0.99 11.21
#